data_81d5e4a7340de3a9156f15e4fbbab650
#
_entry.id   81d5e4a7340de3a9156f15e4fbbab650
#
_cell.length_a   1.000
_cell.length_b   1.000
_cell.length_c   1.000
_cell.angle_alpha   90.00
_cell.angle_beta   90.00
_cell.angle_gamma   90.00
#
_symmetry.space_group_name_H-M   'P 1'
#
loop_
_entity.id
_entity.type
_entity.pdbx_description
1 polymer ?
#
loop_
_entity_poly.entity_id
_entity_poly.type
_entity_poly.pdbx_seq_one_letter_code
_entity_poly.pdbx_strand_id
1 'polypeptide(L)'
;MQTSVIDLLVPTEIQVDDTSSTLSKVTLEPLERGFGHTLGNALRRVLLSSMPGAAVTDVVIDGITHEYSTIEGVREDVIDILLNIKEMPVKVIEGDTAEIVLDVTGPCDVLASSFEVPGNVELVDQDFHVASIIDKVNLKMTLTVKTGRGYEPADLRDDEDRIVGGLKVDASYSPVKRVSYTVDNARFEKRTDLDKLLIELETDGTVDPKMAIEHAATIFQQQLSAFVDLDAIAEQEAKKDQNDFDPLLLRSIEELELTVR
;
A
#
# COMPACT_ATOMS: atom_id res chain seq x y z
N MET A 1 10.69 -39.49 -22.25
CA MET A 1 10.30 -39.98 -20.91
C MET A 1 9.60 -38.84 -20.21
N GLN A 2 8.28 -38.93 -20.17
CA GLN A 2 7.51 -37.97 -19.37
C GLN A 2 7.82 -38.24 -17.91
N THR A 3 8.54 -37.34 -17.28
CA THR A 3 8.63 -37.26 -15.82
C THR A 3 7.22 -37.08 -15.32
N SER A 4 6.67 -38.06 -14.65
CA SER A 4 5.43 -37.93 -13.93
C SER A 4 5.67 -36.82 -12.90
N VAL A 5 5.10 -35.65 -13.16
CA VAL A 5 4.93 -34.62 -12.15
C VAL A 5 4.10 -35.28 -11.06
N ILE A 6 4.66 -35.38 -9.87
CA ILE A 6 3.91 -35.83 -8.70
C ILE A 6 2.74 -34.86 -8.60
N ASP A 7 1.51 -35.36 -8.82
CA ASP A 7 0.29 -34.57 -8.72
C ASP A 7 0.13 -34.12 -7.25
N LEU A 8 0.69 -32.94 -6.95
CA LEU A 8 0.47 -32.27 -5.67
C LEU A 8 -0.95 -31.73 -5.64
N LEU A 9 -1.63 -31.92 -4.52
CA LEU A 9 -2.94 -31.30 -4.30
C LEU A 9 -2.82 -29.79 -4.38
N VAL A 10 -3.59 -29.21 -5.30
CA VAL A 10 -3.73 -27.75 -5.40
C VAL A 10 -4.94 -27.34 -4.57
N PRO A 11 -4.84 -26.32 -3.74
CA PRO A 11 -5.99 -25.84 -2.96
C PRO A 11 -7.13 -25.43 -3.90
N THR A 12 -8.31 -25.95 -3.63
CA THR A 12 -9.51 -25.73 -4.45
C THR A 12 -10.48 -24.74 -3.81
N GLU A 13 -10.39 -24.56 -2.51
CA GLU A 13 -11.29 -23.71 -1.74
C GLU A 13 -10.53 -22.61 -1.03
N ILE A 14 -10.92 -21.38 -1.30
CA ILE A 14 -10.50 -20.19 -0.56
C ILE A 14 -11.76 -19.64 0.09
N GLN A 15 -11.82 -19.67 1.41
CA GLN A 15 -12.90 -19.07 2.19
C GLN A 15 -12.40 -17.76 2.78
N VAL A 16 -13.17 -16.70 2.57
CA VAL A 16 -12.90 -15.38 3.14
C VAL A 16 -14.02 -15.04 4.08
N ASP A 17 -13.72 -14.94 5.35
CA ASP A 17 -14.65 -14.53 6.41
C ASP A 17 -14.31 -13.10 6.82
N ASP A 18 -15.08 -12.13 6.35
CA ASP A 18 -14.92 -10.74 6.68
C ASP A 18 -15.55 -10.46 8.05
N THR A 19 -14.71 -10.21 9.05
CA THR A 19 -15.16 -9.86 10.40
C THR A 19 -15.53 -8.37 10.48
N SER A 20 -14.81 -7.53 9.76
CA SER A 20 -15.07 -6.10 9.58
C SER A 20 -14.51 -5.64 8.24
N SER A 21 -14.74 -4.37 7.87
CA SER A 21 -14.16 -3.77 6.64
C SER A 21 -12.63 -3.77 6.62
N THR A 22 -11.99 -3.88 7.78
CA THR A 22 -10.52 -3.83 7.94
C THR A 22 -9.91 -5.14 8.42
N LEU A 23 -10.73 -6.10 8.89
CA LEU A 23 -10.28 -7.36 9.46
C LEU A 23 -10.92 -8.54 8.73
N SER A 24 -10.12 -9.35 8.07
CA SER A 24 -10.57 -10.57 7.41
C SER A 24 -9.74 -11.77 7.82
N LYS A 25 -10.40 -12.92 7.79
CA LYS A 25 -9.81 -14.24 8.00
C LYS A 25 -9.93 -15.05 6.72
N VAL A 26 -8.78 -15.42 6.16
CA VAL A 26 -8.73 -16.21 4.93
C VAL A 26 -8.25 -17.62 5.24
N THR A 27 -9.04 -18.58 4.80
CA THR A 27 -8.77 -20.00 4.95
C THR A 27 -8.44 -20.60 3.58
N LEU A 28 -7.33 -21.31 3.50
CA LEU A 28 -6.89 -22.01 2.30
C LEU A 28 -6.68 -23.48 2.62
N GLU A 29 -7.47 -24.34 2.00
CA GLU A 29 -7.41 -25.80 2.14
C GLU A 29 -7.90 -26.55 0.89
N PRO A 30 -7.47 -27.82 0.64
CA PRO A 30 -6.39 -28.52 1.31
C PRO A 30 -5.01 -28.16 0.73
N LEU A 31 -3.97 -28.20 1.54
CA LEU A 31 -2.57 -28.03 1.13
C LEU A 31 -1.79 -29.31 1.43
N GLU A 32 -0.79 -29.61 0.63
CA GLU A 32 0.15 -30.68 0.97
C GLU A 32 0.93 -30.33 2.23
N ARG A 33 1.31 -31.35 2.98
CA ARG A 33 2.01 -31.21 4.26
C ARG A 33 3.25 -30.34 4.15
N GLY A 34 3.35 -29.32 4.99
CA GLY A 34 4.46 -28.35 5.04
C GLY A 34 4.23 -27.11 4.19
N PHE A 35 3.35 -27.16 3.18
CA PHE A 35 3.04 -25.98 2.35
C PHE A 35 2.31 -24.89 3.09
N GLY A 36 1.51 -25.23 4.13
CA GLY A 36 0.85 -24.24 4.97
C GLY A 36 1.85 -23.26 5.60
N HIS A 37 2.93 -23.75 6.20
CA HIS A 37 3.97 -22.90 6.77
C HIS A 37 4.78 -22.15 5.71
N THR A 38 5.09 -22.78 4.59
CA THR A 38 5.84 -22.16 3.49
C THR A 38 5.07 -20.97 2.90
N LEU A 39 3.83 -21.19 2.52
CA LEU A 39 2.99 -20.16 1.91
C LEU A 39 2.58 -19.10 2.94
N GLY A 40 2.21 -19.50 4.16
CA GLY A 40 1.82 -18.58 5.21
C GLY A 40 2.93 -17.61 5.58
N ASN A 41 4.16 -18.10 5.76
CA ASN A 41 5.31 -17.23 6.03
C ASN A 41 5.67 -16.33 4.85
N ALA A 42 5.64 -16.85 3.62
CA ALA A 42 5.95 -16.08 2.43
C ALA A 42 4.92 -14.95 2.22
N LEU A 43 3.62 -15.26 2.26
CA LEU A 43 2.55 -14.28 2.13
C LEU A 43 2.59 -13.24 3.23
N ARG A 44 2.78 -13.66 4.50
CA ARG A 44 2.93 -12.73 5.62
C ARG A 44 4.05 -11.73 5.38
N ARG A 45 5.21 -12.18 4.91
CA ARG A 45 6.35 -11.29 4.63
C ARG A 45 6.06 -10.32 3.50
N VAL A 46 5.46 -10.78 2.41
CA VAL A 46 5.10 -9.92 1.27
C VAL A 46 4.05 -8.89 1.70
N LEU A 47 3.02 -9.29 2.43
CA LEU A 47 1.97 -8.41 2.94
C LEU A 47 2.53 -7.27 3.82
N LEU A 48 3.51 -7.57 4.68
CA LEU A 48 4.08 -6.56 5.58
C LEU A 48 5.13 -5.66 4.93
N SER A 49 5.87 -6.16 3.92
CA SER A 49 7.05 -5.44 3.40
C SER A 49 6.90 -4.89 1.99
N SER A 50 5.98 -5.44 1.19
CA SER A 50 6.00 -5.20 -0.25
C SER A 50 4.72 -4.59 -0.81
N MET A 51 3.70 -4.41 0.04
CA MET A 51 2.45 -3.78 -0.38
C MET A 51 2.66 -2.31 -0.69
N PRO A 52 2.16 -1.82 -1.84
CA PRO A 52 2.16 -0.39 -2.13
C PRO A 52 1.10 0.31 -1.28
N GLY A 53 1.38 1.55 -0.90
CA GLY A 53 0.44 2.41 -0.20
C GLY A 53 0.86 3.87 -0.29
N ALA A 54 0.22 4.73 0.50
CA ALA A 54 0.52 6.15 0.56
C ALA A 54 0.72 6.58 2.01
N ALA A 55 1.57 7.58 2.21
CA ALA A 55 1.81 8.15 3.53
C ALA A 55 2.16 9.65 3.42
N VAL A 56 1.93 10.37 4.49
CA VAL A 56 2.40 11.76 4.63
C VAL A 56 3.91 11.74 4.87
N THR A 57 4.64 12.45 4.03
CA THR A 57 6.10 12.53 4.07
C THR A 57 6.61 13.82 4.67
N ASP A 58 5.94 14.93 4.38
CA ASP A 58 6.33 16.25 4.80
C ASP A 58 5.11 17.04 5.30
N VAL A 59 5.31 17.83 6.35
CA VAL A 59 4.29 18.66 6.95
C VAL A 59 4.83 20.07 7.09
N VAL A 60 4.13 21.04 6.54
CA VAL A 60 4.41 22.47 6.74
C VAL A 60 3.34 23.02 7.66
N ILE A 61 3.72 23.58 8.80
CA ILE A 61 2.83 24.27 9.73
C ILE A 61 3.21 25.74 9.78
N ASP A 62 2.26 26.63 9.58
CA ASP A 62 2.53 28.06 9.55
C ASP A 62 3.11 28.56 10.88
N GLY A 63 4.25 29.25 10.81
CA GLY A 63 4.96 29.75 11.99
C GLY A 63 5.82 28.72 12.75
N ILE A 64 5.89 27.47 12.33
CA ILE A 64 6.67 26.41 12.97
C ILE A 64 7.89 26.05 12.10
N THR A 65 9.05 25.97 12.73
CA THR A 65 10.33 25.67 12.05
C THR A 65 10.99 24.36 12.51
N HIS A 66 10.53 23.79 13.63
CA HIS A 66 11.07 22.52 14.15
C HIS A 66 10.00 21.76 14.96
N GLU A 67 10.15 20.45 15.02
CA GLU A 67 9.19 19.52 15.64
C GLU A 67 9.05 19.68 17.17
N TYR A 68 10.04 20.24 17.86
CA TYR A 68 10.02 20.44 19.32
C TYR A 68 9.35 21.77 19.73
N SER A 69 8.48 22.30 18.87
CA SER A 69 7.71 23.50 19.14
C SER A 69 6.35 23.17 19.73
N THR A 70 5.77 24.16 20.38
CA THR A 70 4.36 24.19 20.81
C THR A 70 3.60 25.25 20.04
N ILE A 71 2.33 25.01 19.76
CA ILE A 71 1.46 25.97 19.08
C ILE A 71 0.55 26.58 20.15
N GLU A 72 0.64 27.91 20.33
CA GLU A 72 -0.22 28.60 21.29
C GLU A 72 -1.70 28.43 20.93
N GLY A 73 -2.51 27.98 21.89
CA GLY A 73 -3.93 27.71 21.67
C GLY A 73 -4.28 26.36 21.08
N VAL A 74 -3.30 25.49 20.84
CA VAL A 74 -3.49 24.07 20.47
C VAL A 74 -3.08 23.22 21.67
N ARG A 75 -3.81 22.15 21.91
CA ARG A 75 -3.61 21.26 23.05
C ARG A 75 -2.40 20.36 22.91
N GLU A 76 -2.23 19.81 21.70
CA GLU A 76 -1.17 18.87 21.35
C GLU A 76 0.09 19.63 20.97
N ASP A 77 1.25 19.06 21.31
CA ASP A 77 2.54 19.52 20.81
C ASP A 77 2.72 19.15 19.33
N VAL A 78 3.64 19.83 18.64
CA VAL A 78 3.91 19.56 17.21
C VAL A 78 4.27 18.11 16.97
N ILE A 79 5.05 17.49 17.87
CA ILE A 79 5.40 16.07 17.77
C ILE A 79 4.15 15.19 17.82
N ASP A 80 3.21 15.46 18.72
CA ASP A 80 1.98 14.68 18.83
C ASP A 80 1.12 14.83 17.57
N ILE A 81 1.05 16.04 17.01
CA ILE A 81 0.38 16.29 15.74
C ILE A 81 1.02 15.50 14.60
N LEU A 82 2.36 15.49 14.51
CA LEU A 82 3.08 14.72 13.50
C LEU A 82 2.87 13.21 13.65
N LEU A 83 2.82 12.69 14.88
CA LEU A 83 2.51 11.28 15.15
C LEU A 83 1.09 10.92 14.74
N ASN A 84 0.12 11.78 15.04
CA ASN A 84 -1.27 11.58 14.61
C ASN A 84 -1.36 11.58 13.07
N ILE A 85 -0.70 12.54 12.40
CA ILE A 85 -0.67 12.62 10.93
C ILE A 85 0.00 11.37 10.32
N LYS A 86 1.05 10.84 10.94
CA LYS A 86 1.74 9.61 10.50
C LYS A 86 0.82 8.39 10.51
N GLU A 87 -0.12 8.32 11.46
CA GLU A 87 -1.07 7.20 11.59
C GLU A 87 -2.33 7.38 10.75
N MET A 88 -2.57 8.57 10.21
CA MET A 88 -3.76 8.89 9.42
C MET A 88 -3.80 8.08 8.12
N PRO A 89 -4.85 7.26 7.88
CA PRO A 89 -4.95 6.43 6.68
C PRO A 89 -5.30 7.26 5.45
N VAL A 90 -4.35 7.36 4.53
CA VAL A 90 -4.46 8.14 3.29
C VAL A 90 -4.36 7.22 2.08
N LYS A 91 -5.22 7.42 1.10
CA LYS A 91 -5.22 6.68 -0.16
C LYS A 91 -5.04 7.64 -1.33
N VAL A 92 -4.03 7.41 -2.15
CA VAL A 92 -3.83 8.13 -3.42
C VAL A 92 -4.48 7.31 -4.54
N ILE A 93 -5.38 7.93 -5.29
CA ILE A 93 -6.13 7.30 -6.39
C ILE A 93 -5.35 7.43 -7.69
N GLU A 94 -4.75 8.60 -7.92
CA GLU A 94 -4.03 8.90 -9.16
C GLU A 94 -2.81 9.80 -8.87
N GLY A 95 -1.66 9.44 -9.47
CA GLY A 95 -0.40 10.16 -9.30
C GLY A 95 0.47 9.60 -8.17
N ASP A 96 1.70 10.13 -8.07
CA ASP A 96 2.70 9.69 -7.10
C ASP A 96 2.78 10.61 -5.88
N THR A 97 2.35 11.87 -6.05
CA THR A 97 2.39 12.90 -5.00
C THR A 97 1.13 13.73 -5.01
N ALA A 98 0.71 14.17 -3.83
CA ALA A 98 -0.42 15.07 -3.66
C ALA A 98 -0.22 15.98 -2.44
N GLU A 99 -0.86 17.13 -2.44
CA GLU A 99 -0.88 18.07 -1.32
C GLU A 99 -2.29 18.15 -0.73
N ILE A 100 -2.37 18.10 0.61
CA ILE A 100 -3.60 18.25 1.39
C ILE A 100 -3.41 19.47 2.27
N VAL A 101 -4.41 20.35 2.30
CA VAL A 101 -4.33 21.62 3.04
C VAL A 101 -5.36 21.64 4.16
N LEU A 102 -4.94 22.16 5.31
CA LEU A 102 -5.81 22.52 6.43
C LEU A 102 -5.75 24.02 6.67
N ASP A 103 -6.91 24.65 6.82
CA ASP A 103 -7.03 26.06 7.24
C ASP A 103 -8.28 26.20 8.13
N VAL A 104 -8.08 26.07 9.44
CA VAL A 104 -9.17 26.01 10.42
C VAL A 104 -8.92 26.98 11.57
N THR A 105 -9.98 27.71 11.97
CA THR A 105 -9.94 28.63 13.10
C THR A 105 -10.72 28.04 14.27
N GLY A 106 -10.06 27.91 15.43
CA GLY A 106 -10.66 27.39 16.67
C GLY A 106 -11.65 28.30 17.37
N PRO A 107 -12.25 27.83 18.52
CA PRO A 107 -11.97 26.52 19.12
C PRO A 107 -12.74 25.39 18.44
N CYS A 108 -12.05 24.28 18.08
CA CYS A 108 -12.65 23.07 17.53
C CYS A 108 -11.67 21.91 17.58
N ASP A 109 -12.18 20.68 17.42
CA ASP A 109 -11.36 19.51 17.17
C ASP A 109 -11.08 19.43 15.68
N VAL A 110 -9.81 19.25 15.33
CA VAL A 110 -9.32 19.07 13.95
C VAL A 110 -9.36 17.58 13.63
N LEU A 111 -10.29 17.22 12.76
CA LEU A 111 -10.46 15.86 12.26
C LEU A 111 -9.93 15.76 10.83
N ALA A 112 -9.73 14.54 10.34
CA ALA A 112 -9.34 14.30 8.95
C ALA A 112 -10.34 14.95 7.95
N SER A 113 -11.63 14.99 8.29
CA SER A 113 -12.68 15.67 7.50
C SER A 113 -12.52 17.20 7.38
N SER A 114 -11.67 17.81 8.23
CA SER A 114 -11.40 19.25 8.19
C SER A 114 -10.40 19.64 7.10
N PHE A 115 -9.73 18.69 6.51
CA PHE A 115 -8.73 18.94 5.46
C PHE A 115 -9.40 19.14 4.09
N GLU A 116 -8.86 20.07 3.31
CA GLU A 116 -9.17 20.22 1.89
C GLU A 116 -8.35 19.21 1.09
N VAL A 117 -9.03 18.19 0.57
CA VAL A 117 -8.43 17.06 -0.11
C VAL A 117 -8.64 17.21 -1.63
N PRO A 118 -7.58 17.14 -2.45
CA PRO A 118 -7.73 17.14 -3.89
C PRO A 118 -8.41 15.85 -4.37
N GLY A 119 -9.06 15.87 -5.54
CA GLY A 119 -9.86 14.76 -6.04
C GLY A 119 -9.09 13.45 -6.33
N ASN A 120 -7.76 13.50 -6.32
CA ASN A 120 -6.88 12.34 -6.49
C ASN A 120 -6.46 11.67 -5.16
N VAL A 121 -6.95 12.16 -4.02
CA VAL A 121 -6.67 11.61 -2.69
C VAL A 121 -7.96 11.38 -1.94
N GLU A 122 -7.99 10.35 -1.12
CA GLU A 122 -9.09 10.00 -0.23
C GLU A 122 -8.55 9.76 1.18
N LEU A 123 -9.18 10.41 2.18
CA LEU A 123 -8.98 10.12 3.59
C LEU A 123 -10.04 9.10 4.00
N VAL A 124 -9.58 7.90 4.36
CA VAL A 124 -10.47 6.76 4.62
C VAL A 124 -11.25 6.93 5.90
N ASP A 125 -10.59 7.40 6.96
CA ASP A 125 -11.22 7.67 8.25
C ASP A 125 -11.37 9.18 8.42
N GLN A 126 -12.59 9.68 8.17
CA GLN A 126 -12.92 11.10 8.27
C GLN A 126 -13.02 11.60 9.71
N ASP A 127 -13.26 10.71 10.67
CA ASP A 127 -13.37 11.03 12.10
C ASP A 127 -12.01 10.93 12.82
N PHE A 128 -10.93 10.63 12.08
CA PHE A 128 -9.59 10.52 12.64
C PHE A 128 -9.15 11.86 13.25
N HIS A 129 -8.79 11.83 14.52
CA HIS A 129 -8.39 13.02 15.29
C HIS A 129 -6.92 13.39 15.02
N VAL A 130 -6.67 14.63 14.67
CA VAL A 130 -5.33 15.18 14.42
C VAL A 130 -4.86 16.11 15.51
N ALA A 131 -5.68 17.09 15.91
CA ALA A 131 -5.35 18.08 16.94
C ALA A 131 -6.64 18.71 17.53
N SER A 132 -6.51 19.35 18.70
CA SER A 132 -7.60 20.11 19.34
C SER A 132 -7.19 21.56 19.53
N ILE A 133 -7.90 22.48 18.91
CA ILE A 133 -7.68 23.92 19.07
C ILE A 133 -8.58 24.42 20.21
N ILE A 134 -7.96 24.96 21.25
CA ILE A 134 -8.67 25.44 22.48
C ILE A 134 -9.07 26.91 22.36
N ASP A 135 -8.20 27.74 21.78
CA ASP A 135 -8.37 29.17 21.65
C ASP A 135 -8.74 29.60 20.24
N LYS A 136 -9.07 30.89 20.07
CA LYS A 136 -9.31 31.49 18.75
C LYS A 136 -8.02 31.72 17.97
N VAL A 137 -7.38 30.63 17.60
CA VAL A 137 -6.15 30.62 16.78
C VAL A 137 -6.47 29.97 15.45
N ASN A 138 -5.84 30.47 14.39
CA ASN A 138 -5.91 29.84 13.09
C ASN A 138 -4.76 28.83 12.95
N LEU A 139 -5.09 27.56 12.69
CA LEU A 139 -4.14 26.51 12.41
C LEU A 139 -4.15 26.26 10.90
N LYS A 140 -3.02 26.57 10.27
CA LYS A 140 -2.80 26.31 8.85
C LYS A 140 -1.65 25.35 8.66
N MET A 141 -1.91 24.27 7.94
CA MET A 141 -0.88 23.27 7.60
C MET A 141 -1.08 22.72 6.20
N THR A 142 0.03 22.33 5.58
CA THR A 142 0.06 21.64 4.29
C THR A 142 0.77 20.32 4.46
N LEU A 143 0.12 19.23 4.06
CA LEU A 143 0.64 17.87 4.11
C LEU A 143 1.04 17.44 2.71
N THR A 144 2.24 16.94 2.54
CA THR A 144 2.65 16.29 1.30
C THR A 144 2.52 14.79 1.45
N VAL A 145 1.70 14.18 0.62
CA VAL A 145 1.48 12.73 0.55
C VAL A 145 2.25 12.17 -0.62
N LYS A 146 2.97 11.07 -0.40
CA LYS A 146 3.65 10.33 -1.47
C LYS A 146 3.21 8.87 -1.48
N THR A 147 3.28 8.23 -2.64
CA THR A 147 3.11 6.78 -2.78
C THR A 147 4.45 6.08 -2.60
N GLY A 148 4.43 4.90 -2.00
CA GLY A 148 5.66 4.14 -1.77
C GLY A 148 5.39 2.73 -1.30
N ARG A 149 6.42 2.08 -0.73
CA ARG A 149 6.33 0.73 -0.17
C ARG A 149 7.15 0.60 1.10
N GLY A 150 6.59 -0.14 2.06
CA GLY A 150 7.27 -0.43 3.31
C GLY A 150 7.40 0.78 4.22
N TYR A 151 8.58 0.98 4.79
CA TYR A 151 8.87 2.06 5.74
C TYR A 151 10.09 2.86 5.27
N GLU A 152 9.96 4.16 5.25
CA GLU A 152 10.99 5.10 4.84
C GLU A 152 11.25 6.13 5.95
N PRO A 153 12.38 6.02 6.67
CA PRO A 153 12.77 6.99 7.68
C PRO A 153 12.99 8.38 7.08
N ALA A 154 12.60 9.41 7.81
CA ALA A 154 12.78 10.80 7.42
C ALA A 154 14.26 11.17 7.15
N ASP A 155 15.18 10.60 7.94
CA ASP A 155 16.61 10.86 7.86
C ASP A 155 17.29 10.32 6.59
N LEU A 156 16.68 9.30 5.96
CA LEU A 156 17.24 8.66 4.76
C LEU A 156 16.75 9.31 3.46
N ARG A 157 15.80 10.25 3.54
CA ARG A 157 15.33 10.97 2.36
C ARG A 157 16.27 12.11 2.00
N ASP A 158 16.59 12.18 0.71
CA ASP A 158 17.48 13.22 0.16
C ASP A 158 16.92 14.63 0.41
N ASP A 159 17.82 15.58 0.66
CA ASP A 159 17.46 16.98 0.90
C ASP A 159 17.15 17.75 -0.39
N GLU A 160 17.33 17.15 -1.56
CA GLU A 160 17.07 17.80 -2.85
C GLU A 160 15.60 18.21 -3.04
N ASP A 161 14.66 17.46 -2.46
CA ASP A 161 13.21 17.74 -2.48
C ASP A 161 12.73 18.50 -1.23
N ARG A 162 13.62 19.09 -0.45
CA ARG A 162 13.26 19.73 0.82
C ARG A 162 12.37 20.96 0.62
N ILE A 163 11.14 20.86 1.14
CA ILE A 163 10.25 22.02 1.25
C ILE A 163 10.80 22.95 2.33
N VAL A 164 11.02 24.22 1.99
CA VAL A 164 11.52 25.21 2.94
C VAL A 164 10.54 25.38 4.10
N GLY A 165 11.00 25.11 5.33
CA GLY A 165 10.15 25.14 6.52
C GLY A 165 9.31 23.87 6.72
N GLY A 166 9.49 22.83 5.91
CA GLY A 166 8.82 21.54 6.07
C GLY A 166 9.46 20.69 7.16
N LEU A 167 8.60 20.05 7.96
CA LEU A 167 8.95 19.03 8.93
C LEU A 167 8.85 17.67 8.25
N LYS A 168 9.95 16.91 8.24
CA LYS A 168 9.96 15.56 7.67
C LYS A 168 9.32 14.57 8.65
N VAL A 169 8.42 13.73 8.15
CA VAL A 169 7.77 12.65 8.91
C VAL A 169 8.20 11.31 8.35
N ASP A 170 8.48 10.34 9.23
CA ASP A 170 8.72 8.97 8.79
C ASP A 170 7.50 8.41 8.06
N ALA A 171 7.69 7.93 6.85
CA ALA A 171 6.62 7.41 6.04
C ALA A 171 6.44 5.90 6.23
N SER A 172 5.26 5.48 6.68
CA SER A 172 4.85 4.09 6.72
C SER A 172 3.81 3.85 5.63
N TYR A 173 4.28 3.36 4.48
CA TYR A 173 3.42 3.17 3.31
C TYR A 173 2.56 1.90 3.37
N SER A 174 2.88 0.96 4.31
CA SER A 174 2.19 -0.32 4.35
C SER A 174 0.72 -0.15 4.77
N PRO A 175 -0.25 -0.56 3.92
CA PRO A 175 -1.67 -0.55 4.27
C PRO A 175 -2.04 -1.66 5.27
N VAL A 176 -1.10 -2.54 5.56
CA VAL A 176 -1.30 -3.71 6.41
C VAL A 176 -0.76 -3.45 7.80
N LYS A 177 -1.64 -3.41 8.79
CA LYS A 177 -1.29 -3.20 10.21
C LYS A 177 -0.81 -4.47 10.89
N ARG A 178 -1.50 -5.60 10.63
CA ARG A 178 -1.18 -6.87 11.29
C ARG A 178 -1.51 -8.05 10.40
N VAL A 179 -0.59 -9.02 10.37
CA VAL A 179 -0.78 -10.32 9.73
C VAL A 179 -0.36 -11.43 10.69
N SER A 180 -1.25 -12.36 10.94
CA SER A 180 -0.92 -13.61 11.60
C SER A 180 -1.37 -14.78 10.75
N TYR A 181 -0.66 -15.91 10.86
CA TYR A 181 -1.10 -17.14 10.23
C TYR A 181 -0.98 -18.31 11.18
N THR A 182 -1.88 -19.27 11.05
CA THR A 182 -1.88 -20.55 11.74
C THR A 182 -2.04 -21.68 10.73
N VAL A 183 -1.46 -22.83 11.06
CA VAL A 183 -1.57 -24.02 10.21
C VAL A 183 -2.17 -25.12 11.06
N ASP A 184 -3.34 -25.58 10.63
CA ASP A 184 -4.08 -26.68 11.22
C ASP A 184 -4.05 -27.90 10.29
N ASN A 185 -4.48 -29.06 10.79
CA ASN A 185 -4.61 -30.25 9.99
C ASN A 185 -5.93 -30.20 9.17
N ALA A 186 -5.83 -30.45 7.88
CA ALA A 186 -6.96 -30.63 6.99
C ALA A 186 -7.22 -32.12 6.73
N ARG A 187 -8.49 -32.44 6.51
CA ARG A 187 -8.88 -33.78 6.06
C ARG A 187 -9.54 -33.67 4.70
N PHE A 188 -8.97 -34.35 3.74
CA PHE A 188 -9.53 -34.46 2.40
C PHE A 188 -9.63 -35.93 2.00
N GLU A 189 -10.85 -36.40 1.75
CA GLU A 189 -11.16 -37.82 1.47
C GLU A 189 -10.60 -38.77 2.56
N LYS A 190 -9.62 -39.58 2.20
CA LYS A 190 -8.96 -40.55 3.10
C LYS A 190 -7.64 -40.01 3.72
N ARG A 191 -7.18 -38.86 3.29
CA ARG A 191 -5.95 -38.22 3.79
C ARG A 191 -6.29 -37.31 4.98
N THR A 192 -5.52 -37.42 6.04
CA THR A 192 -5.63 -36.62 7.27
C THR A 192 -4.35 -35.87 7.60
N ASP A 193 -3.38 -35.96 6.73
CA ASP A 193 -2.03 -35.41 6.87
C ASP A 193 -1.80 -34.12 6.08
N LEU A 194 -2.90 -33.47 5.67
CA LEU A 194 -2.87 -32.25 4.88
C LEU A 194 -2.90 -31.02 5.79
N ASP A 195 -2.40 -29.88 5.26
CA ASP A 195 -2.39 -28.61 5.96
C ASP A 195 -3.62 -27.77 5.58
N LYS A 196 -4.12 -27.03 6.57
CA LYS A 196 -5.10 -25.95 6.44
C LYS A 196 -4.42 -24.66 6.88
N LEU A 197 -4.27 -23.71 5.99
CA LEU A 197 -3.70 -22.42 6.26
C LEU A 197 -4.80 -21.41 6.59
N LEU A 198 -4.70 -20.79 7.76
CA LEU A 198 -5.54 -19.67 8.17
C LEU A 198 -4.66 -18.42 8.24
N ILE A 199 -5.07 -17.35 7.56
CA ILE A 199 -4.41 -16.04 7.60
C ILE A 199 -5.40 -15.05 8.18
N GLU A 200 -5.03 -14.37 9.24
CA GLU A 200 -5.76 -13.23 9.79
C GLU A 200 -5.02 -11.95 9.38
N LEU A 201 -5.73 -11.07 8.70
CA LEU A 201 -5.20 -9.84 8.12
C LEU A 201 -6.00 -8.65 8.61
N GLU A 202 -5.29 -7.65 9.13
CA GLU A 202 -5.83 -6.37 9.53
C GLU A 202 -5.19 -5.27 8.70
N THR A 203 -6.02 -4.47 8.02
CA THR A 203 -5.62 -3.33 7.19
C THR A 203 -5.98 -2.01 7.87
N ASP A 204 -5.48 -0.92 7.34
CA ASP A 204 -5.84 0.44 7.76
C ASP A 204 -7.13 0.97 7.11
N GLY A 205 -7.75 0.18 6.22
CA GLY A 205 -8.95 0.52 5.48
C GLY A 205 -8.69 1.11 4.09
N THR A 206 -7.45 1.45 3.74
CA THR A 206 -7.10 1.96 2.39
C THR A 206 -7.19 0.88 1.32
N VAL A 207 -6.97 -0.38 1.71
CA VAL A 207 -7.04 -1.56 0.85
C VAL A 207 -7.94 -2.61 1.48
N ASP A 208 -8.82 -3.21 0.67
CA ASP A 208 -9.62 -4.35 1.08
C ASP A 208 -8.70 -5.55 1.38
N PRO A 209 -8.88 -6.23 2.53
CA PRO A 209 -8.06 -7.38 2.92
C PRO A 209 -7.95 -8.49 1.85
N LYS A 210 -9.04 -8.77 1.13
CA LYS A 210 -9.04 -9.74 0.05
C LYS A 210 -8.12 -9.32 -1.10
N MET A 211 -8.25 -8.06 -1.53
CA MET A 211 -7.38 -7.49 -2.57
C MET A 211 -5.91 -7.45 -2.12
N ALA A 212 -5.64 -7.21 -0.84
CA ALA A 212 -4.30 -7.22 -0.30
C ALA A 212 -3.65 -8.61 -0.46
N ILE A 213 -4.37 -9.69 -0.15
CA ILE A 213 -3.87 -11.07 -0.31
C ILE A 213 -3.66 -11.41 -1.80
N GLU A 214 -4.59 -11.04 -2.66
CA GLU A 214 -4.47 -11.26 -4.11
C GLU A 214 -3.24 -10.53 -4.68
N HIS A 215 -3.00 -9.27 -4.27
CA HIS A 215 -1.81 -8.51 -4.64
C HIS A 215 -0.53 -9.17 -4.12
N ALA A 216 -0.51 -9.58 -2.84
CA ALA A 216 0.66 -10.25 -2.26
C ALA A 216 0.99 -11.56 -2.98
N ALA A 217 -0.03 -12.34 -3.32
CA ALA A 217 0.13 -13.58 -4.08
C ALA A 217 0.67 -13.31 -5.49
N THR A 218 0.17 -12.26 -6.15
CA THR A 218 0.63 -11.83 -7.48
C THR A 218 2.09 -11.39 -7.45
N ILE A 219 2.49 -10.58 -6.46
CA ILE A 219 3.90 -10.16 -6.27
C ILE A 219 4.79 -11.40 -6.08
N PHE A 220 4.33 -12.34 -5.23
CA PHE A 220 5.08 -13.57 -4.97
C PHE A 220 5.21 -14.44 -6.22
N GLN A 221 4.15 -14.59 -7.00
CA GLN A 221 4.15 -15.32 -8.26
C GLN A 221 5.12 -14.68 -9.27
N GLN A 222 5.11 -13.35 -9.41
CA GLN A 222 6.03 -12.63 -10.29
C GLN A 222 7.50 -12.84 -9.91
N GLN A 223 7.82 -12.84 -8.61
CA GLN A 223 9.18 -13.11 -8.15
C GLN A 223 9.62 -14.55 -8.41
N LEU A 224 8.69 -15.51 -8.33
CA LEU A 224 8.97 -16.91 -8.62
C LEU A 224 9.07 -17.20 -10.11
N SER A 225 8.46 -16.41 -10.97
CA SER A 225 8.49 -16.61 -12.43
C SER A 225 9.92 -16.61 -12.98
N ALA A 226 10.82 -15.84 -12.38
CA ALA A 226 12.25 -15.81 -12.74
C ALA A 226 12.96 -17.18 -12.58
N PHE A 227 12.40 -18.09 -11.78
CA PHE A 227 12.95 -19.43 -11.57
C PHE A 227 12.27 -20.50 -12.41
N VAL A 228 11.10 -20.20 -12.98
CA VAL A 228 10.28 -21.21 -13.69
C VAL A 228 10.63 -21.30 -15.15
N ASP A 229 10.89 -20.18 -15.82
CA ASP A 229 11.12 -20.18 -17.26
C ASP A 229 11.92 -18.95 -17.71
N LEU A 230 13.24 -19.10 -17.77
CA LEU A 230 14.14 -18.02 -18.20
C LEU A 230 13.94 -17.65 -19.68
N ASP A 231 13.51 -18.58 -20.51
CA ASP A 231 13.28 -18.36 -21.94
C ASP A 231 11.93 -17.65 -22.17
N ALA A 232 10.91 -17.97 -21.38
CA ALA A 232 9.60 -17.31 -21.46
C ALA A 232 9.64 -15.84 -21.01
N ILE A 233 10.52 -15.49 -20.08
CA ILE A 233 10.73 -14.09 -19.66
C ILE A 233 11.33 -13.29 -20.82
N ALA A 234 12.33 -13.82 -21.50
CA ALA A 234 12.94 -13.18 -22.66
C ALA A 234 11.92 -12.97 -23.81
N GLU A 235 11.00 -13.92 -24.02
CA GLU A 235 9.91 -13.77 -24.99
C GLU A 235 8.85 -12.74 -24.56
N GLN A 236 8.58 -12.59 -23.26
CA GLN A 236 7.63 -11.60 -22.75
C GLN A 236 8.20 -10.19 -22.80
N GLU A 237 9.50 -10.02 -22.53
CA GLU A 237 10.20 -8.75 -22.69
C GLU A 237 10.26 -8.34 -24.16
N ALA A 238 10.58 -9.27 -25.05
CA ALA A 238 10.56 -9.02 -26.50
C ALA A 238 9.17 -8.64 -27.03
N LYS A 239 8.10 -9.18 -26.45
CA LYS A 239 6.71 -8.81 -26.81
C LYS A 239 6.28 -7.47 -26.21
N LYS A 240 6.79 -7.10 -25.04
CA LYS A 240 6.56 -5.75 -24.47
C LYS A 240 7.23 -4.68 -25.32
N ASP A 241 8.48 -4.89 -25.71
CA ASP A 241 9.20 -3.96 -26.57
C ASP A 241 8.52 -3.81 -27.95
N GLN A 242 7.84 -4.84 -28.46
CA GLN A 242 7.06 -4.76 -29.69
C GLN A 242 5.72 -4.03 -29.54
N ASN A 243 5.12 -4.04 -28.34
CA ASN A 243 3.86 -3.33 -28.10
C ASN A 243 4.05 -1.84 -27.75
N ASP A 244 5.26 -1.45 -27.31
CA ASP A 244 5.60 -0.03 -27.07
C ASP A 244 5.98 0.72 -28.37
N PHE A 245 6.09 0.02 -29.50
CA PHE A 245 6.27 0.67 -30.79
C PHE A 245 4.90 1.10 -31.34
N ASP A 246 4.75 2.40 -31.52
CA ASP A 246 3.60 3.00 -32.20
C ASP A 246 3.41 2.31 -33.57
N PRO A 247 2.26 1.66 -33.84
CA PRO A 247 2.01 0.98 -35.11
C PRO A 247 2.12 1.91 -36.34
N LEU A 248 2.11 3.24 -36.14
CA LEU A 248 2.35 4.24 -37.17
C LEU A 248 3.83 4.30 -37.61
N LEU A 249 4.78 3.90 -36.73
CA LEU A 249 6.21 3.86 -37.04
C LEU A 249 6.62 2.62 -37.86
N LEU A 250 5.77 1.59 -37.91
CA LEU A 250 6.00 0.36 -38.67
C LEU A 250 5.47 0.44 -40.12
N ARG A 251 4.77 1.53 -40.49
CA ARG A 251 4.34 1.73 -41.87
C ARG A 251 5.51 2.22 -42.70
N SER A 252 5.76 1.54 -43.80
CA SER A 252 6.75 2.00 -44.80
C SER A 252 6.34 3.37 -45.36
N ILE A 253 7.32 4.23 -45.64
CA ILE A 253 7.11 5.57 -46.18
C ILE A 253 6.24 5.57 -47.46
N GLU A 254 6.20 4.45 -48.16
CA GLU A 254 5.39 4.25 -49.38
C GLU A 254 3.89 4.09 -49.10
N GLU A 255 3.50 3.73 -47.88
CA GLU A 255 2.09 3.61 -47.43
C GLU A 255 1.52 4.92 -46.87
N LEU A 256 2.37 5.91 -46.63
CA LEU A 256 1.97 7.26 -46.23
C LEU A 256 1.76 8.07 -47.51
N GLU A 257 0.50 8.20 -47.98
CA GLU A 257 0.11 9.13 -49.04
C GLU A 257 0.31 10.59 -48.56
N LEU A 258 1.57 11.01 -48.50
CA LEU A 258 1.89 12.43 -48.36
C LEU A 258 1.72 13.10 -49.70
N THR A 259 0.54 13.66 -49.97
CA THR A 259 0.32 14.62 -51.02
C THR A 259 1.08 15.89 -50.69
N VAL A 260 2.25 16.05 -51.31
CA VAL A 260 2.96 17.33 -51.35
C VAL A 260 2.13 18.28 -52.17
N ARG A 261 1.65 19.33 -51.56
CA ARG A 261 1.04 20.49 -52.20
C ARG A 261 1.96 21.69 -52.07
#